data_8ae80cfefcf484233846d6bfc6f5107b
#
_entry.id   8ae80cfefcf484233846d6bfc6f5107b
#
_cell.length_a   1.000
_cell.length_b   1.000
_cell.length_c   1.000
_cell.angle_alpha   90.00
_cell.angle_beta   90.00
_cell.angle_gamma   90.00
#
_symmetry.space_group_name_H-M   'P 1'
#
loop_
_entity.id
_entity.type
_entity.pdbx_description
1 polymer ?
#
loop_
_entity_poly.entity_id
_entity_poly.type
_entity_poly.pdbx_seq_one_letter_code
_entity_poly.pdbx_strand_id
1 'polypeptide(L)'
;DGYGPGFFRIGGEALHGPVLVTTTGARLWGGYGDTAPLVALEGRIDVLLVGTGAAIARPPEAFRAAVEAAGIGLEAMASPAAARTYNVLLSEGRRVAAALLPVE
;
A
#
# COMPACT_ATOMS: atom_id res chain seq x y z
N ASP A 1 -3.51 14.24 7.04
CA ASP A 1 -3.21 12.83 7.12
C ASP A 1 -1.86 12.61 7.77
N GLY A 2 -1.71 11.50 8.48
CA GLY A 2 -0.50 11.22 9.20
C GLY A 2 -0.49 9.78 9.69
N TYR A 3 0.44 9.48 10.58
CA TYR A 3 0.56 8.15 11.13
C TYR A 3 1.17 8.21 12.52
N GLY A 4 0.95 7.14 13.29
CA GLY A 4 1.57 6.93 14.58
C GLY A 4 1.78 5.45 14.80
N PRO A 5 2.28 5.04 15.98
CA PRO A 5 2.53 3.61 16.24
C PRO A 5 1.25 2.80 16.06
N GLY A 6 1.28 1.89 15.08
CA GLY A 6 0.20 0.95 14.82
C GLY A 6 -1.01 1.50 14.10
N PHE A 7 -1.00 2.78 13.66
CA PHE A 7 -2.17 3.32 12.98
C PHE A 7 -1.80 4.35 11.91
N PHE A 8 -2.77 4.59 11.01
CA PHE A 8 -2.72 5.67 10.02
C PHE A 8 -3.94 6.55 10.19
N ARG A 9 -3.77 7.86 10.00
CA ARG A 9 -4.90 8.80 9.99
C ARG A 9 -5.10 9.27 8.57
N ILE A 10 -6.24 8.93 8.00
CA ILE A 10 -6.55 9.23 6.61
C ILE A 10 -7.97 9.77 6.56
N GLY A 11 -8.13 10.98 5.97
CA GLY A 11 -9.43 11.61 5.88
C GLY A 11 -10.06 11.89 7.24
N GLY A 12 -9.24 12.11 8.27
CA GLY A 12 -9.75 12.37 9.62
C GLY A 12 -10.06 11.12 10.41
N GLU A 13 -9.91 9.95 9.82
CA GLU A 13 -10.21 8.67 10.48
C GLU A 13 -8.92 7.92 10.80
N ALA A 14 -8.81 7.38 12.01
CA ALA A 14 -7.67 6.56 12.40
C ALA A 14 -7.95 5.10 12.08
N LEU A 15 -7.08 4.50 11.26
CA LEU A 15 -7.18 3.10 10.88
C LEU A 15 -6.05 2.34 11.57
N HIS A 16 -6.41 1.40 12.45
CA HIS A 16 -5.44 0.63 13.24
C HIS A 16 -5.14 -0.69 12.56
N GLY A 17 -3.94 -0.81 12.03
CA GLY A 17 -3.50 -1.99 11.31
C GLY A 17 -3.05 -1.64 9.90
N PRO A 18 -2.76 -2.65 9.07
CA PRO A 18 -2.41 -2.40 7.67
C PRO A 18 -3.56 -1.76 6.92
N VAL A 19 -3.24 -0.88 5.97
CA VAL A 19 -4.24 -0.19 5.16
C VAL A 19 -3.94 -0.33 3.68
N LEU A 20 -5.01 -0.31 2.88
CA LEU A 20 -4.92 -0.23 1.43
C LEU A 20 -5.50 1.12 1.01
N VAL A 21 -4.70 1.90 0.29
CA VAL A 21 -5.07 3.23 -0.18
C VAL A 21 -5.20 3.19 -1.69
N THR A 22 -6.36 3.59 -2.19
CA THR A 22 -6.62 3.72 -3.63
C THR A 22 -7.23 5.08 -3.89
N THR A 23 -7.53 5.39 -5.15
CA THR A 23 -8.15 6.66 -5.51
C THR A 23 -9.56 6.79 -4.95
N THR A 24 -10.20 5.68 -4.57
CA THR A 24 -11.55 5.70 -4.00
C THR A 24 -11.55 5.81 -2.48
N GLY A 25 -10.40 5.81 -1.85
CA GLY A 25 -10.28 5.97 -0.41
C GLY A 25 -9.33 4.97 0.22
N ALA A 26 -9.32 4.92 1.54
CA ALA A 26 -8.48 4.02 2.31
C ALA A 26 -9.33 3.09 3.14
N ARG A 27 -8.86 1.87 3.33
CA ARG A 27 -9.54 0.89 4.16
C ARG A 27 -8.52 -0.04 4.81
N LEU A 28 -8.94 -0.73 5.86
CA LEU A 28 -8.10 -1.73 6.48
C LEU A 28 -7.82 -2.87 5.49
N TRP A 29 -6.62 -3.42 5.61
CA TRP A 29 -6.13 -4.49 4.75
C TRP A 29 -5.60 -5.61 5.64
N GLY A 30 -5.74 -6.85 5.19
CA GLY A 30 -5.36 -8.01 5.99
C GLY A 30 -3.87 -8.33 5.99
N GLY A 31 -3.02 -7.50 5.38
CA GLY A 31 -1.59 -7.76 5.31
C GLY A 31 -1.22 -8.68 4.17
N TYR A 32 0.01 -9.20 4.21
CA TYR A 32 0.57 -9.95 3.09
C TYR A 32 -0.21 -11.22 2.71
N GLY A 33 -0.95 -11.79 3.64
CA GLY A 33 -1.78 -12.96 3.34
C GLY A 33 -3.07 -12.64 2.62
N ASP A 34 -3.43 -11.34 2.54
CA ASP A 34 -4.70 -10.90 1.96
C ASP A 34 -4.46 -10.28 0.59
N THR A 35 -4.22 -11.13 -0.41
CA THR A 35 -3.86 -10.67 -1.76
C THR A 35 -5.09 -10.37 -2.62
N ALA A 36 -6.27 -10.87 -2.27
CA ALA A 36 -7.46 -10.72 -3.10
C ALA A 36 -7.80 -9.27 -3.44
N PRO A 37 -7.81 -8.31 -2.48
CA PRO A 37 -8.14 -6.93 -2.84
C PRO A 37 -7.08 -6.28 -3.74
N LEU A 38 -5.86 -6.79 -3.75
CA LEU A 38 -4.80 -6.26 -4.61
C LEU A 38 -4.92 -6.84 -6.02
N VAL A 39 -5.15 -8.13 -6.12
CA VAL A 39 -5.35 -8.79 -7.41
C VAL A 39 -6.58 -8.21 -8.12
N ALA A 40 -7.60 -7.80 -7.35
CA ALA A 40 -8.79 -7.17 -7.91
C ALA A 40 -8.48 -5.82 -8.58
N LEU A 41 -7.30 -5.25 -8.35
CA LEU A 41 -6.88 -4.00 -8.99
C LEU A 41 -6.22 -4.23 -10.35
N GLU A 42 -6.16 -5.46 -10.80
CA GLU A 42 -5.62 -5.80 -12.13
C GLU A 42 -6.29 -4.93 -13.20
N GLY A 43 -5.47 -4.32 -14.05
CA GLY A 43 -5.96 -3.43 -15.10
C GLY A 43 -6.36 -2.04 -14.61
N ARG A 44 -6.39 -1.81 -13.30
CA ARG A 44 -6.77 -0.52 -12.72
C ARG A 44 -5.59 0.28 -12.24
N ILE A 45 -4.50 -0.39 -11.85
CA ILE A 45 -3.28 0.28 -11.43
C ILE A 45 -2.11 -0.33 -12.18
N ASP A 46 -1.03 0.45 -12.30
CA ASP A 46 0.20 0.00 -12.92
C ASP A 46 1.23 -0.41 -11.89
N VAL A 47 1.19 0.21 -10.71
CA VAL A 47 2.17 -0.05 -9.65
C VAL A 47 1.49 -0.05 -8.29
N LEU A 48 1.91 -1.01 -7.46
CA LEU A 48 1.55 -1.06 -6.06
C LEU A 48 2.77 -0.69 -5.24
N LEU A 49 2.63 0.36 -4.44
CA LEU A 49 3.66 0.72 -3.46
C LEU A 49 3.38 -0.08 -2.19
N VAL A 50 4.39 -0.76 -1.69
CA VAL A 50 4.24 -1.54 -0.46
C VAL A 50 5.04 -0.86 0.63
N GLY A 51 4.36 -0.38 1.66
CA GLY A 51 5.00 0.17 2.84
C GLY A 51 5.29 -0.95 3.81
N THR A 52 6.56 -1.15 4.14
CA THR A 52 7.01 -2.30 4.91
C THR A 52 7.18 -2.01 6.40
N GLY A 53 6.57 -0.95 6.90
CA GLY A 53 6.68 -0.56 8.29
C GLY A 53 7.68 0.57 8.48
N ALA A 54 8.30 0.64 9.66
CA ALA A 54 9.22 1.72 9.99
C ALA A 54 10.48 1.68 9.13
N ALA A 55 10.87 0.51 8.64
CA ALA A 55 12.08 0.34 7.83
C ALA A 55 11.75 -0.45 6.58
N ILE A 56 12.58 -0.28 5.55
CA ILE A 56 12.42 -1.08 4.33
C ILE A 56 12.74 -2.54 4.62
N ALA A 57 11.90 -3.43 4.11
CA ALA A 57 12.09 -4.86 4.23
C ALA A 57 11.55 -5.54 2.98
N ARG A 58 12.04 -6.73 2.69
CA ARG A 58 11.58 -7.47 1.51
C ARG A 58 10.22 -8.10 1.79
N PRO A 59 9.19 -7.83 0.95
CA PRO A 59 7.91 -8.55 1.09
C PRO A 59 8.09 -10.04 0.81
N PRO A 60 7.22 -10.89 1.38
CA PRO A 60 7.28 -12.33 1.10
C PRO A 60 7.18 -12.62 -0.39
N GLU A 61 7.90 -13.65 -0.84
CA GLU A 61 7.94 -14.00 -2.25
C GLU A 61 6.56 -14.36 -2.79
N ALA A 62 5.75 -15.08 -2.00
CA ALA A 62 4.41 -15.46 -2.44
C ALA A 62 3.52 -14.24 -2.66
N PHE A 63 3.67 -13.21 -1.83
CA PHE A 63 2.93 -11.96 -1.99
C PHE A 63 3.37 -11.25 -3.28
N ARG A 64 4.68 -11.12 -3.48
CA ARG A 64 5.21 -10.48 -4.69
C ARG A 64 4.75 -11.21 -5.94
N ALA A 65 4.82 -12.54 -5.91
CA ALA A 65 4.42 -13.35 -7.08
C ALA A 65 2.95 -13.14 -7.43
N ALA A 66 2.07 -13.08 -6.42
CA ALA A 66 0.64 -12.88 -6.65
C ALA A 66 0.36 -11.53 -7.29
N VAL A 67 1.03 -10.47 -6.81
CA VAL A 67 0.84 -9.12 -7.33
C VAL A 67 1.37 -9.04 -8.76
N GLU A 68 2.55 -9.57 -9.01
CA GLU A 68 3.16 -9.52 -10.34
C GLU A 68 2.41 -10.35 -11.35
N ALA A 69 1.81 -11.48 -10.92
CA ALA A 69 0.99 -12.30 -11.79
C ALA A 69 -0.27 -11.56 -12.26
N ALA A 70 -0.72 -10.57 -11.50
CA ALA A 70 -1.84 -9.72 -11.89
C ALA A 70 -1.41 -8.58 -12.82
N GLY A 71 -0.16 -8.55 -13.24
CA GLY A 71 0.34 -7.51 -14.15
C GLY A 71 0.64 -6.20 -13.45
N ILE A 72 0.80 -6.20 -12.14
CA ILE A 72 1.03 -5.00 -11.35
C ILE A 72 2.49 -4.95 -10.92
N GLY A 73 3.17 -3.84 -11.19
CA GLY A 73 4.52 -3.62 -10.69
C GLY A 73 4.49 -3.42 -9.18
N LEU A 74 5.51 -3.91 -8.47
CA LEU A 74 5.58 -3.79 -7.02
C LEU A 74 6.86 -3.09 -6.61
N GLU A 75 6.74 -2.05 -5.78
CA GLU A 75 7.89 -1.35 -5.21
C GLU A 75 7.73 -1.28 -3.70
N ALA A 76 8.73 -1.79 -2.98
CA ALA A 76 8.73 -1.82 -1.53
C ALA A 76 9.59 -0.69 -0.98
N MET A 77 9.10 -0.06 0.10
CA MET A 77 9.84 0.98 0.81
C MET A 77 9.27 1.09 2.22
N ALA A 78 9.93 1.82 3.10
CA ALA A 78 9.36 2.08 4.42
C ALA A 78 8.01 2.78 4.27
N SER A 79 7.08 2.52 5.18
CA SER A 79 5.70 3.02 5.05
C SER A 79 5.61 4.55 4.93
N PRO A 80 6.38 5.35 5.69
CA PRO A 80 6.33 6.81 5.48
C PRO A 80 6.76 7.22 4.08
N ALA A 81 7.77 6.55 3.52
CA ALA A 81 8.23 6.84 2.17
C ALA A 81 7.18 6.41 1.14
N ALA A 82 6.54 5.27 1.35
CA ALA A 82 5.49 4.79 0.46
C ALA A 82 4.31 5.76 0.42
N ALA A 83 3.92 6.28 1.57
CA ALA A 83 2.83 7.24 1.64
C ALA A 83 3.15 8.53 0.88
N ARG A 84 4.38 9.04 1.02
CA ARG A 84 4.80 10.24 0.29
C ARG A 84 4.86 9.97 -1.21
N THR A 85 5.44 8.83 -1.60
CA THR A 85 5.56 8.47 -3.00
C THR A 85 4.19 8.28 -3.63
N TYR A 86 3.24 7.70 -2.91
CA TYR A 86 1.88 7.56 -3.38
C TYR A 86 1.29 8.93 -3.77
N ASN A 87 1.43 9.91 -2.88
CA ASN A 87 0.88 11.23 -3.14
C ASN A 87 1.54 11.90 -4.35
N VAL A 88 2.85 11.73 -4.50
CA VAL A 88 3.58 12.29 -5.65
C VAL A 88 3.11 11.65 -6.95
N LEU A 89 3.05 10.33 -7.01
CA LEU A 89 2.64 9.63 -8.24
C LEU A 89 1.19 9.92 -8.59
N LEU A 90 0.33 10.01 -7.57
CA LEU A 90 -1.07 10.34 -7.80
C LEU A 90 -1.21 11.74 -8.41
N SER A 91 -0.44 12.71 -7.90
CA SER A 91 -0.48 14.07 -8.40
C SER A 91 0.05 14.16 -9.84
N GLU A 92 0.85 13.19 -10.26
CA GLU A 92 1.36 13.11 -11.63
C GLU A 92 0.42 12.36 -12.57
N GLY A 93 -0.74 11.95 -12.08
CA GLY A 93 -1.71 11.22 -12.88
C GLY A 93 -1.39 9.74 -13.06
N ARG A 94 -0.50 9.18 -12.23
CA ARG A 94 -0.13 7.76 -12.32
C ARG A 94 -1.22 6.90 -11.70
N ARG A 95 -1.38 5.69 -12.25
CA ARG A 95 -2.34 4.72 -11.71
C ARG A 95 -1.62 3.90 -10.63
N VAL A 96 -1.85 4.26 -9.39
CA VAL A 96 -1.09 3.75 -8.25
C VAL A 96 -2.00 3.43 -7.08
N ALA A 97 -1.63 2.43 -6.30
CA ALA A 97 -2.24 2.13 -5.00
C ALA A 97 -1.12 1.91 -4.00
N ALA A 98 -1.43 1.97 -2.72
CA ALA A 98 -0.46 1.74 -1.67
C ALA A 98 -1.01 0.78 -0.64
N ALA A 99 -0.25 -0.27 -0.33
CA ALA A 99 -0.55 -1.22 0.74
C ALA A 99 0.49 -0.97 1.83
N LEU A 100 0.04 -0.45 2.96
CA LEU A 100 0.93 0.08 3.99
C LEU A 100 0.83 -0.73 5.26
N LEU A 101 1.96 -1.24 5.75
CA LEU A 101 2.04 -1.83 7.07
C LEU A 101 2.29 -0.72 8.09
N PRO A 102 1.71 -0.83 9.30
CA PRO A 102 1.88 0.21 10.31
C PRO A 102 3.31 0.39 10.76
N VAL A 103 3.65 1.60 11.16
CA VAL A 103 4.90 1.91 11.82
C VAL A 103 4.73 1.56 13.29
N GLU A 104 5.63 0.74 13.82
CA GLU A 104 5.59 0.32 15.21
C GLU A 104 6.42 1.24 16.11
#